data_44154bb5c7eb15de935a9d6fe0e69d40
#
_entry.id   44154bb5c7eb15de935a9d6fe0e69d40
#
_cell.length_a   1.000
_cell.length_b   1.000
_cell.length_c   1.000
_cell.angle_alpha   90.00
_cell.angle_beta   90.00
_cell.angle_gamma   90.00
#
_symmetry.space_group_name_H-M   'P 1'
#
loop_
_entity.id
_entity.type
_entity.pdbx_description
1 polymer ?
#
loop_
_entity_poly.entity_id
_entity_poly.type
_entity_poly.pdbx_seq_one_letter_code
_entity_poly.pdbx_strand_id
1 'polypeptide(L)'
;MPRKGSPQRYADAIFGIAQDSNDITGWTAKLETLVSVLQNSEFLDLLESPKVKEDDKMTAIQEVLSQEDPLLRNLMSLLTYRNDLRIASAVLEQYRVSADEALGRETAAVTTAVELHDDEKEKLSQTLSWLIGKSVNLNLTVDPEILGGFRARVGDRLIDGTLRSRFDRLRQEIGTS
;
A
#
# COMPACT_ATOMS: atom_id res chain seq x y z
N MET A 1 -23.69 5.69 19.90
CA MET A 1 -23.14 5.26 18.59
C MET A 1 -21.74 4.75 18.82
N PRO A 2 -21.40 3.52 18.45
CA PRO A 2 -20.01 3.06 18.55
C PRO A 2 -19.14 3.98 17.67
N ARG A 3 -18.02 4.46 18.21
CA ARG A 3 -17.05 5.23 17.43
C ARG A 3 -16.51 4.33 16.33
N LYS A 4 -16.66 4.73 15.06
CA LYS A 4 -16.02 4.05 13.92
C LYS A 4 -14.54 3.88 14.25
N GLY A 5 -14.01 2.68 14.02
CA GLY A 5 -12.62 2.39 14.23
C GLY A 5 -11.75 3.30 13.35
N SER A 6 -10.63 3.77 13.87
CA SER A 6 -9.64 4.49 13.06
C SER A 6 -8.78 3.48 12.34
N PRO A 7 -8.58 3.58 11.00
CA PRO A 7 -7.67 2.71 10.26
C PRO A 7 -6.29 2.62 10.90
N GLN A 8 -5.76 3.74 11.38
CA GLN A 8 -4.47 3.81 12.06
C GLN A 8 -4.40 2.88 13.28
N ARG A 9 -5.43 2.87 14.13
CA ARG A 9 -5.43 2.03 15.33
C ARG A 9 -5.45 0.54 15.03
N TYR A 10 -6.14 0.13 13.96
CA TYR A 10 -6.09 -1.25 13.50
C TYR A 10 -4.72 -1.59 12.92
N ALA A 11 -4.17 -0.71 12.09
CA ALA A 11 -2.85 -0.89 11.51
C ALA A 11 -1.76 -1.00 12.61
N ASP A 12 -1.78 -0.13 13.60
CA ASP A 12 -0.82 -0.14 14.73
C ASP A 12 -0.92 -1.44 15.54
N ALA A 13 -2.15 -1.91 15.80
CA ALA A 13 -2.35 -3.17 16.53
C ALA A 13 -1.86 -4.39 15.72
N ILE A 14 -2.16 -4.44 14.43
CA ILE A 14 -1.69 -5.51 13.53
C ILE A 14 -0.17 -5.46 13.40
N PHE A 15 0.40 -4.26 13.31
CA PHE A 15 1.84 -4.07 13.22
C PHE A 15 2.57 -4.57 14.48
N GLY A 16 2.01 -4.33 15.67
CA GLY A 16 2.52 -4.91 16.91
C GLY A 16 2.55 -6.44 16.87
N ILE A 17 1.46 -7.09 16.42
CA ILE A 17 1.40 -8.55 16.26
C ILE A 17 2.42 -9.05 15.23
N ALA A 18 2.58 -8.32 14.12
CA ALA A 18 3.53 -8.65 13.06
C ALA A 18 4.99 -8.56 13.54
N GLN A 19 5.30 -7.57 14.38
CA GLN A 19 6.62 -7.43 15.02
C GLN A 19 6.89 -8.56 16.00
N ASP A 20 5.94 -8.88 16.88
CA ASP A 20 6.07 -9.95 17.88
C ASP A 20 6.27 -11.32 17.21
N SER A 21 5.64 -11.55 16.06
CA SER A 21 5.79 -12.77 15.26
C SER A 21 6.96 -12.73 14.26
N ASN A 22 7.66 -11.59 14.13
CA ASN A 22 8.72 -11.33 13.15
C ASN A 22 8.27 -11.63 11.69
N ASP A 23 7.00 -11.34 11.38
CA ASP A 23 6.36 -11.62 10.09
C ASP A 23 5.69 -10.38 9.48
N ILE A 24 6.45 -9.27 9.39
CA ILE A 24 5.94 -7.99 8.86
C ILE A 24 5.48 -8.12 7.41
N THR A 25 6.26 -8.81 6.57
CA THR A 25 5.93 -9.00 5.15
C THR A 25 4.76 -9.96 4.94
N GLY A 26 4.67 -11.02 5.73
CA GLY A 26 3.56 -11.96 5.67
C GLY A 26 2.23 -11.30 6.04
N TRP A 27 2.23 -10.39 7.00
CA TRP A 27 1.03 -9.63 7.35
C TRP A 27 0.56 -8.68 6.23
N THR A 28 1.48 -8.14 5.44
CA THR A 28 1.10 -7.37 4.23
C THR A 28 0.27 -8.24 3.28
N ALA A 29 0.75 -9.43 2.95
CA ALA A 29 0.06 -10.37 2.07
C ALA A 29 -1.31 -10.81 2.66
N LYS A 30 -1.38 -11.07 3.97
CA LYS A 30 -2.64 -11.41 4.66
C LYS A 30 -3.67 -10.28 4.55
N LEU A 31 -3.25 -9.03 4.74
CA LEU A 31 -4.13 -7.88 4.60
C LEU A 31 -4.56 -7.65 3.15
N GLU A 32 -3.70 -7.90 2.17
CA GLU A 32 -4.05 -7.87 0.75
C GLU A 32 -5.12 -8.91 0.42
N THR A 33 -4.98 -10.14 0.94
CA THR A 33 -6.00 -11.20 0.83
C THR A 33 -7.34 -10.73 1.43
N LEU A 34 -7.32 -10.16 2.63
CA LEU A 34 -8.52 -9.64 3.28
C LEU A 34 -9.22 -8.58 2.43
N VAL A 35 -8.46 -7.62 1.90
CA VAL A 35 -9.01 -6.57 1.03
C VAL A 35 -9.56 -7.15 -0.26
N SER A 36 -8.88 -8.13 -0.89
CA SER A 36 -9.33 -8.76 -2.13
C SER A 36 -10.66 -9.53 -1.94
N VAL A 37 -10.80 -10.23 -0.82
CA VAL A 37 -12.06 -10.91 -0.45
C VAL A 37 -13.20 -9.91 -0.29
N LEU A 38 -12.93 -8.75 0.31
CA LEU A 38 -13.94 -7.69 0.49
C LEU A 38 -14.27 -6.92 -0.80
N GLN A 39 -13.52 -7.10 -1.88
CA GLN A 39 -13.89 -6.57 -3.21
C GLN A 39 -15.08 -7.32 -3.82
N ASN A 40 -15.38 -8.54 -3.36
CA ASN A 40 -16.60 -9.22 -3.74
C ASN A 40 -17.80 -8.53 -3.06
N SER A 41 -18.61 -7.84 -3.86
CA SER A 41 -19.75 -7.06 -3.38
C SER A 41 -20.81 -7.92 -2.69
N GLU A 42 -21.06 -9.14 -3.20
CA GLU A 42 -22.06 -10.04 -2.62
C GLU A 42 -21.64 -10.49 -1.22
N PHE A 43 -20.35 -10.81 -1.03
CA PHE A 43 -19.82 -11.18 0.27
C PHE A 43 -19.81 -10.01 1.25
N LEU A 44 -19.44 -8.83 0.79
CA LEU A 44 -19.47 -7.61 1.60
C LEU A 44 -20.90 -7.28 2.04
N ASP A 45 -21.86 -7.33 1.12
CA ASP A 45 -23.28 -7.07 1.40
C ASP A 45 -23.86 -8.08 2.39
N LEU A 46 -23.46 -9.36 2.30
CA LEU A 46 -23.84 -10.39 3.27
C LEU A 46 -23.35 -10.04 4.67
N LEU A 47 -22.06 -9.65 4.79
CA LEU A 47 -21.46 -9.31 6.09
C LEU A 47 -22.04 -8.02 6.68
N GLU A 48 -22.36 -7.01 5.86
CA GLU A 48 -22.95 -5.74 6.30
C GLU A 48 -24.47 -5.84 6.56
N SER A 49 -25.13 -6.88 6.05
CA SER A 49 -26.59 -7.01 6.16
C SER A 49 -27.03 -7.18 7.60
N PRO A 50 -27.95 -6.35 8.11
CA PRO A 50 -28.53 -6.52 9.44
C PRO A 50 -29.54 -7.67 9.51
N LYS A 51 -29.93 -8.24 8.36
CA LYS A 51 -30.89 -9.36 8.26
C LYS A 51 -30.22 -10.72 8.45
N VAL A 52 -28.90 -10.79 8.27
CA VAL A 52 -28.12 -12.00 8.44
C VAL A 52 -27.67 -12.09 9.89
N LYS A 53 -27.86 -13.27 10.50
CA LYS A 53 -27.44 -13.50 11.89
C LYS A 53 -25.92 -13.48 12.01
N GLU A 54 -25.42 -13.07 13.17
CA GLU A 54 -23.95 -13.00 13.40
C GLU A 54 -23.28 -14.38 13.25
N ASP A 55 -23.93 -15.46 13.70
CA ASP A 55 -23.38 -16.82 13.56
C ASP A 55 -23.22 -17.22 12.08
N ASP A 56 -24.18 -16.85 11.23
CA ASP A 56 -24.12 -17.14 9.79
C ASP A 56 -22.98 -16.35 9.12
N LYS A 57 -22.77 -15.10 9.53
CA LYS A 57 -21.62 -14.28 9.07
C LYS A 57 -20.30 -14.90 9.48
N MET A 58 -20.18 -15.36 10.73
CA MET A 58 -18.96 -16.01 11.21
C MET A 58 -18.68 -17.31 10.47
N THR A 59 -19.72 -18.09 10.17
CA THR A 59 -19.60 -19.32 9.36
C THR A 59 -19.12 -18.98 7.96
N ALA A 60 -19.68 -17.98 7.29
CA ALA A 60 -19.25 -17.55 5.98
C ALA A 60 -17.78 -17.08 5.96
N ILE A 61 -17.33 -16.33 6.98
CA ILE A 61 -15.94 -15.93 7.14
C ILE A 61 -15.02 -17.15 7.28
N GLN A 62 -15.42 -18.15 8.09
CA GLN A 62 -14.64 -19.36 8.30
C GLN A 62 -14.52 -20.20 7.02
N GLU A 63 -15.57 -20.27 6.21
CA GLU A 63 -15.56 -21.00 4.93
C GLU A 63 -14.64 -20.30 3.91
N VAL A 64 -14.82 -18.99 3.71
CA VAL A 64 -14.06 -18.20 2.72
C VAL A 64 -12.57 -18.13 3.07
N LEU A 65 -12.24 -17.97 4.35
CA LEU A 65 -10.86 -17.88 4.84
C LEU A 65 -10.39 -19.20 5.49
N SER A 66 -10.94 -20.36 5.08
CA SER A 66 -10.63 -21.65 5.70
C SER A 66 -9.17 -22.05 5.63
N GLN A 67 -8.47 -21.64 4.57
CA GLN A 67 -7.05 -21.92 4.35
C GLN A 67 -6.12 -20.82 4.88
N GLU A 68 -6.69 -19.72 5.39
CA GLU A 68 -5.95 -18.57 5.84
C GLU A 68 -5.62 -18.63 7.34
N ASP A 69 -4.70 -17.77 7.76
CA ASP A 69 -4.27 -17.63 9.15
C ASP A 69 -5.46 -17.36 10.10
N PRO A 70 -5.55 -18.06 11.24
CA PRO A 70 -6.58 -17.81 12.24
C PRO A 70 -6.67 -16.35 12.70
N LEU A 71 -5.54 -15.64 12.75
CA LEU A 71 -5.51 -14.22 13.13
C LEU A 71 -6.17 -13.33 12.08
N LEU A 72 -6.04 -13.67 10.79
CA LEU A 72 -6.73 -12.96 9.71
C LEU A 72 -8.25 -13.15 9.80
N ARG A 73 -8.71 -14.36 10.10
CA ARG A 73 -10.14 -14.65 10.34
C ARG A 73 -10.67 -13.87 11.54
N ASN A 74 -9.91 -13.80 12.62
CA ASN A 74 -10.27 -13.02 13.80
C ASN A 74 -10.38 -11.52 13.48
N LEU A 75 -9.45 -11.00 12.68
CA LEU A 75 -9.49 -9.60 12.21
C LEU A 75 -10.75 -9.32 11.38
N MET A 76 -11.06 -10.20 10.40
CA MET A 76 -12.28 -10.09 9.60
C MET A 76 -13.52 -10.10 10.47
N SER A 77 -13.60 -11.02 11.43
CA SER A 77 -14.72 -11.14 12.38
C SER A 77 -14.86 -9.88 13.22
N LEU A 78 -13.75 -9.30 13.69
CA LEU A 78 -13.74 -8.07 14.46
C LEU A 78 -14.24 -6.87 13.63
N LEU A 79 -13.80 -6.74 12.38
CA LEU A 79 -14.24 -5.69 11.47
C LEU A 79 -15.74 -5.82 11.16
N THR A 80 -16.22 -7.06 10.97
CA THR A 80 -17.66 -7.35 10.76
C THR A 80 -18.48 -6.94 11.97
N TYR A 81 -18.08 -7.37 13.16
CA TYR A 81 -18.80 -7.05 14.41
C TYR A 81 -18.88 -5.53 14.67
N ARG A 82 -17.85 -4.79 14.28
CA ARG A 82 -17.78 -3.33 14.45
C ARG A 82 -18.39 -2.52 13.30
N ASN A 83 -18.84 -3.19 12.23
CA ASN A 83 -19.28 -2.56 10.98
C ASN A 83 -18.20 -1.64 10.37
N ASP A 84 -16.94 -2.05 10.47
CA ASP A 84 -15.78 -1.31 10.01
C ASP A 84 -15.14 -1.94 8.74
N LEU A 85 -15.84 -2.86 8.04
CA LEU A 85 -15.29 -3.58 6.87
C LEU A 85 -14.77 -2.64 5.77
N ARG A 86 -15.45 -1.53 5.55
CA ARG A 86 -15.10 -0.56 4.50
C ARG A 86 -13.79 0.19 4.73
N ILE A 87 -13.26 0.15 5.95
CA ILE A 87 -11.96 0.77 6.23
C ILE A 87 -10.79 -0.18 5.98
N ALA A 88 -11.02 -1.43 5.58
CA ALA A 88 -9.97 -2.44 5.40
C ALA A 88 -8.85 -2.00 4.44
N SER A 89 -9.20 -1.37 3.31
CA SER A 89 -8.22 -0.83 2.38
C SER A 89 -7.36 0.27 3.02
N ALA A 90 -7.97 1.16 3.81
CA ALA A 90 -7.24 2.19 4.53
C ALA A 90 -6.36 1.61 5.65
N VAL A 91 -6.76 0.51 6.28
CA VAL A 91 -5.93 -0.24 7.25
C VAL A 91 -4.70 -0.81 6.57
N LEU A 92 -4.86 -1.44 5.39
CA LEU A 92 -3.75 -1.96 4.60
C LEU A 92 -2.74 -0.85 4.24
N GLU A 93 -3.23 0.30 3.78
CA GLU A 93 -2.35 1.42 3.41
C GLU A 93 -1.56 1.95 4.63
N GLN A 94 -2.21 2.12 5.78
CA GLN A 94 -1.53 2.55 7.00
C GLN A 94 -0.53 1.49 7.49
N TYR A 95 -0.89 0.21 7.40
CA TYR A 95 0.02 -0.88 7.74
C TYR A 95 1.28 -0.89 6.85
N ARG A 96 1.11 -0.69 5.53
CA ARG A 96 2.24 -0.62 4.58
C ARG A 96 3.22 0.49 4.94
N VAL A 97 2.72 1.66 5.33
CA VAL A 97 3.58 2.78 5.78
C VAL A 97 4.43 2.36 6.97
N SER A 98 3.82 1.77 8.00
CA SER A 98 4.54 1.30 9.20
C SER A 98 5.51 0.15 8.88
N ALA A 99 5.12 -0.77 8.00
CA ALA A 99 5.95 -1.89 7.57
C ALA A 99 7.17 -1.42 6.78
N ASP A 100 7.00 -0.49 5.83
CA ASP A 100 8.09 0.07 5.04
C ASP A 100 9.07 0.83 5.94
N GLU A 101 8.58 1.61 6.90
CA GLU A 101 9.41 2.33 7.85
C GLU A 101 10.26 1.36 8.70
N ALA A 102 9.66 0.31 9.24
CA ALA A 102 10.35 -0.69 10.07
C ALA A 102 11.38 -1.51 9.27
N LEU A 103 11.10 -1.78 7.98
CA LEU A 103 12.01 -2.50 7.09
C LEU A 103 13.06 -1.60 6.46
N GLY A 104 13.11 -0.31 6.84
CA GLY A 104 14.03 0.67 6.25
C GLY A 104 13.80 0.88 4.75
N ARG A 105 12.56 0.67 4.29
CA ARG A 105 12.14 0.90 2.91
C ARG A 105 11.49 2.27 2.81
N GLU A 106 11.63 2.90 1.66
CA GLU A 106 10.88 4.12 1.34
C GLU A 106 10.07 3.90 0.07
N THR A 107 8.85 4.41 0.05
CA THR A 107 8.02 4.38 -1.16
C THR A 107 8.27 5.64 -1.96
N ALA A 108 8.69 5.47 -3.23
CA ALA A 108 8.81 6.55 -4.19
C ALA A 108 7.54 6.64 -5.03
N ALA A 109 6.83 7.77 -4.96
CA ALA A 109 5.82 8.09 -5.97
C ALA A 109 6.54 8.56 -7.24
N VAL A 110 6.48 7.74 -8.28
CA VAL A 110 7.20 8.02 -9.54
C VAL A 110 6.21 8.24 -10.66
N THR A 111 6.34 9.38 -11.33
CA THR A 111 5.57 9.69 -12.53
C THR A 111 6.48 9.59 -13.74
N THR A 112 6.05 8.84 -14.75
CA THR A 112 6.78 8.59 -16.00
C THR A 112 5.95 8.99 -17.21
N ALA A 113 6.60 9.26 -18.32
CA ALA A 113 5.92 9.60 -19.58
C ALA A 113 5.20 8.41 -20.22
N VAL A 114 5.71 7.21 -20.01
CA VAL A 114 5.23 5.93 -20.56
C VAL A 114 5.29 4.87 -19.48
N GLU A 115 4.56 3.78 -19.70
CA GLU A 115 4.65 2.60 -18.86
C GLU A 115 6.05 1.99 -18.94
N LEU A 116 6.65 1.70 -17.77
CA LEU A 116 7.98 1.10 -17.69
C LEU A 116 7.89 -0.42 -17.77
N HIS A 117 8.82 -1.04 -18.49
CA HIS A 117 9.05 -2.47 -18.42
C HIS A 117 9.70 -2.88 -17.09
N ASP A 118 9.63 -4.15 -16.74
CA ASP A 118 10.09 -4.62 -15.42
C ASP A 118 11.60 -4.38 -15.21
N ASP A 119 12.42 -4.54 -16.25
CA ASP A 119 13.86 -4.22 -16.22
C ASP A 119 14.13 -2.72 -15.94
N GLU A 120 13.26 -1.84 -16.44
CA GLU A 120 13.39 -0.39 -16.25
C GLU A 120 12.95 0.00 -14.83
N LYS A 121 11.89 -0.65 -14.30
CA LYS A 121 11.44 -0.49 -12.93
C LYS A 121 12.55 -0.87 -11.95
N GLU A 122 13.21 -2.02 -12.20
CA GLU A 122 14.30 -2.49 -11.35
C GLU A 122 15.49 -1.52 -11.35
N LYS A 123 15.93 -1.08 -12.52
CA LYS A 123 17.01 -0.08 -12.65
C LYS A 123 16.70 1.24 -11.96
N LEU A 124 15.44 1.69 -12.08
CA LEU A 124 15.00 2.93 -11.45
C LEU A 124 14.97 2.79 -9.93
N SER A 125 14.46 1.67 -9.41
CA SER A 125 14.46 1.35 -7.97
C SER A 125 15.88 1.32 -7.42
N GLN A 126 16.82 0.65 -8.10
CA GLN A 126 18.23 0.59 -7.71
C GLN A 126 18.88 1.98 -7.70
N THR A 127 18.60 2.79 -8.73
CA THR A 127 19.15 4.16 -8.83
C THR A 127 18.64 5.04 -7.69
N LEU A 128 17.33 5.00 -7.40
CA LEU A 128 16.73 5.76 -6.31
C LEU A 128 17.23 5.26 -4.95
N SER A 129 17.37 3.95 -4.77
CA SER A 129 17.89 3.34 -3.54
C SER A 129 19.32 3.79 -3.26
N TRP A 130 20.16 3.86 -4.30
CA TRP A 130 21.53 4.37 -4.19
C TRP A 130 21.56 5.87 -3.80
N LEU A 131 20.69 6.68 -4.41
CA LEU A 131 20.62 8.13 -4.13
C LEU A 131 20.14 8.44 -2.71
N ILE A 132 19.28 7.59 -2.14
CA ILE A 132 18.62 7.83 -0.86
C ILE A 132 19.32 7.08 0.28
N GLY A 133 20.06 6.02 -0.04
CA GLY A 133 20.73 5.16 0.93
C GLY A 133 19.80 4.16 1.61
N LYS A 134 18.60 3.95 1.07
CA LYS A 134 17.58 3.01 1.58
C LYS A 134 16.96 2.23 0.43
N SER A 135 16.36 1.09 0.73
CA SER A 135 15.58 0.35 -0.26
C SER A 135 14.33 1.13 -0.67
N VAL A 136 14.07 1.24 -1.97
CA VAL A 136 12.97 2.06 -2.51
C VAL A 136 11.98 1.18 -3.27
N ASN A 137 10.73 1.20 -2.83
CA ASN A 137 9.60 0.65 -3.57
C ASN A 137 9.02 1.70 -4.51
N LEU A 138 8.73 1.33 -5.77
CA LEU A 138 8.18 2.26 -6.74
C LEU A 138 6.66 2.19 -6.77
N ASN A 139 6.00 3.34 -6.59
CA ASN A 139 4.60 3.54 -6.91
C ASN A 139 4.52 4.34 -8.20
N LEU A 140 4.19 3.68 -9.32
CA LEU A 140 4.29 4.22 -10.66
C LEU A 140 2.95 4.82 -11.12
N THR A 141 3.02 6.02 -11.68
CA THR A 141 1.92 6.67 -12.38
C THR A 141 2.40 7.12 -13.75
N VAL A 142 1.59 6.91 -14.77
CA VAL A 142 1.90 7.37 -16.14
C VAL A 142 1.21 8.71 -16.38
N ASP A 143 1.99 9.71 -16.78
CA ASP A 143 1.52 11.04 -17.15
C ASP A 143 2.13 11.43 -18.51
N PRO A 144 1.33 11.41 -19.59
CA PRO A 144 1.79 11.74 -20.94
C PRO A 144 2.24 13.20 -21.10
N GLU A 145 1.93 14.09 -20.17
CA GLU A 145 2.38 15.50 -20.21
C GLU A 145 3.88 15.63 -19.91
N ILE A 146 4.49 14.60 -19.35
CA ILE A 146 5.93 14.53 -19.16
C ILE A 146 6.58 14.19 -20.51
N LEU A 147 7.39 15.11 -21.04
CA LEU A 147 8.10 14.97 -22.33
C LEU A 147 9.16 13.86 -22.37
N GLY A 148 9.22 12.99 -21.35
CA GLY A 148 10.19 11.89 -21.20
C GLY A 148 11.00 11.98 -19.92
N GLY A 149 11.55 10.83 -19.49
CA GLY A 149 12.19 10.67 -18.20
C GLY A 149 11.20 10.38 -17.08
N PHE A 150 11.57 10.72 -15.85
CA PHE A 150 10.73 10.46 -14.68
C PHE A 150 10.81 11.63 -13.67
N ARG A 151 9.78 11.72 -12.85
CA ARG A 151 9.76 12.54 -11.63
C ARG A 151 9.46 11.62 -10.45
N ALA A 152 10.35 11.59 -9.48
CA ALA A 152 10.20 10.76 -8.28
C ALA A 152 10.09 11.63 -7.04
N ARG A 153 9.12 11.35 -6.18
CA ARG A 153 9.00 11.93 -4.85
C ARG A 153 9.19 10.83 -3.81
N VAL A 154 10.18 11.00 -2.94
CA VAL A 154 10.50 10.06 -1.87
C VAL A 154 10.53 10.83 -0.56
N GLY A 155 9.50 10.63 0.27
CA GLY A 155 9.28 11.47 1.43
C GLY A 155 9.18 12.95 1.04
N ASP A 156 10.06 13.77 1.60
CA ASP A 156 10.13 15.22 1.30
C ASP A 156 11.05 15.56 0.11
N ARG A 157 11.75 14.58 -0.44
CA ARG A 157 12.68 14.79 -1.56
C ARG A 157 11.98 14.64 -2.90
N LEU A 158 12.15 15.63 -3.78
CA LEU A 158 11.71 15.58 -5.16
C LEU A 158 12.94 15.41 -6.07
N ILE A 159 12.96 14.35 -6.86
CA ILE A 159 14.00 14.03 -7.84
C ILE A 159 13.36 14.21 -9.22
N ASP A 160 13.80 15.23 -9.94
CA ASP A 160 13.33 15.51 -11.30
C ASP A 160 14.39 15.08 -12.32
N GLY A 161 14.11 13.95 -12.98
CA GLY A 161 14.90 13.37 -14.07
C GLY A 161 14.26 13.57 -15.45
N THR A 162 13.31 14.49 -15.59
CA THR A 162 12.66 14.75 -16.86
C THR A 162 13.62 15.38 -17.89
N LEU A 163 13.36 15.14 -19.17
CA LEU A 163 14.10 15.77 -20.26
C LEU A 163 14.04 17.29 -20.18
N ARG A 164 12.89 17.83 -19.82
CA ARG A 164 12.70 19.27 -19.64
C ARG A 164 13.67 19.84 -18.60
N SER A 165 13.76 19.24 -17.43
CA SER A 165 14.70 19.66 -16.38
C SER A 165 16.17 19.54 -16.83
N ARG A 166 16.51 18.52 -17.64
CA ARG A 166 17.85 18.39 -18.21
C ARG A 166 18.18 19.50 -19.22
N PHE A 167 17.24 19.84 -20.09
CA PHE A 167 17.42 20.94 -21.04
C PHE A 167 17.53 22.30 -20.33
N ASP A 168 16.73 22.54 -19.30
CA ASP A 168 16.79 23.77 -18.53
C ASP A 168 18.14 23.95 -17.82
N ARG A 169 18.71 22.88 -17.27
CA ARG A 169 20.07 22.89 -16.70
C ARG A 169 21.15 23.19 -17.74
N LEU A 170 21.10 22.52 -18.89
CA LEU A 170 22.06 22.76 -19.98
C LEU A 170 21.97 24.19 -20.47
N ARG A 171 20.76 24.76 -20.58
CA ARG A 171 20.55 26.14 -20.99
C ARG A 171 21.16 27.15 -19.99
N GLN A 172 21.06 26.84 -18.70
CA GLN A 172 21.68 27.65 -17.65
C GLN A 172 23.21 27.59 -17.68
N GLU A 173 23.77 26.41 -17.92
CA GLU A 173 25.25 26.23 -18.04
C GLU A 173 25.84 26.97 -19.25
N ILE A 174 25.14 26.97 -20.39
CA ILE A 174 25.61 27.64 -21.62
C ILE A 174 25.38 29.18 -21.54
N GLY A 175 24.32 29.61 -20.81
CA GLY A 175 24.00 31.05 -20.71
C GLY A 175 24.82 31.82 -19.67
N THR A 176 25.72 31.16 -18.92
CA THR A 176 26.61 31.78 -17.92
C THR A 176 28.06 31.93 -18.40
N SER A 177 28.31 31.72 -19.70
CA SER A 177 29.66 31.93 -20.33
C SER A 177 29.71 33.24 -21.08
#